data_59ce3d01f8e1787b92917daa430b2e5f
#
_entry.id   59ce3d01f8e1787b92917daa430b2e5f
#
_cell.length_a   1.000
_cell.length_b   1.000
_cell.length_c   1.000
_cell.angle_alpha   90.00
_cell.angle_beta   90.00
_cell.angle_gamma   90.00
#
_symmetry.space_group_name_H-M   'P 1'
#
loop_
_entity.id
_entity.type
_entity.pdbx_description
1 polymer ?
#
loop_
_entity_poly.entity_id
_entity_poly.type
_entity_poly.pdbx_seq_one_letter_code
_entity_poly.pdbx_strand_id
1 'polypeptide(L)'
;MRARFIRHHVPAGATVCEIGSHGGAFPELAHVTLVTLDLCADDAPDLVADITRNNAATIPAGRFDAIMCTEVLEHVVDPFAAVRELRRMLKPGGSLLVTTPLNARIHGPVPDCWRFTEFGYQVLFRDFDTLEFHKQDSPDRTLFPLHYAAMLRTRGTWTEESDPRALRFVRVD
;
A
#
# COMPACT_ATOMS: atom_id res chain seq x y z
N MET A 1 3.16 11.44 -6.33
CA MET A 1 3.58 10.56 -5.23
C MET A 1 4.51 9.45 -5.71
N ARG A 2 4.12 8.63 -6.70
CA ARG A 2 4.91 7.49 -7.22
C ARG A 2 6.36 7.86 -7.55
N ALA A 3 6.59 8.88 -8.40
CA ALA A 3 7.95 9.30 -8.77
C ALA A 3 8.81 9.74 -7.57
N ARG A 4 8.21 10.37 -6.55
CA ARG A 4 8.89 10.73 -5.31
C ARG A 4 9.28 9.46 -4.53
N PHE A 5 8.33 8.53 -4.34
CA PHE A 5 8.57 7.26 -3.64
C PHE A 5 9.72 6.48 -4.30
N ILE A 6 9.66 6.28 -5.61
CA ILE A 6 10.67 5.55 -6.37
C ILE A 6 12.05 6.21 -6.22
N ARG A 7 12.12 7.53 -6.36
CA ARG A 7 13.39 8.27 -6.28
C ARG A 7 14.06 8.22 -4.92
N HIS A 8 13.26 8.27 -3.83
CA HIS A 8 13.79 8.45 -2.48
C HIS A 8 13.80 7.18 -1.62
N HIS A 9 12.97 6.20 -1.97
CA HIS A 9 12.75 5.04 -1.11
C HIS A 9 12.92 3.69 -1.81
N VAL A 10 13.24 3.68 -3.11
CA VAL A 10 13.44 2.45 -3.89
C VAL A 10 14.83 2.45 -4.50
N PRO A 11 15.70 1.46 -4.17
CA PRO A 11 17.03 1.39 -4.75
C PRO A 11 16.99 1.04 -6.25
N ALA A 12 18.00 1.45 -6.99
CA ALA A 12 18.16 1.05 -8.38
C ALA A 12 18.31 -0.47 -8.52
N GLY A 13 17.68 -1.05 -9.53
CA GLY A 13 17.65 -2.50 -9.75
C GLY A 13 16.67 -3.26 -8.84
N ALA A 14 15.90 -2.56 -7.99
CA ALA A 14 14.90 -3.17 -7.12
C ALA A 14 13.80 -3.88 -7.90
N THR A 15 13.22 -4.92 -7.30
CA THR A 15 11.97 -5.53 -7.76
C THR A 15 10.80 -4.85 -7.07
N VAL A 16 9.97 -4.16 -7.85
CA VAL A 16 8.82 -3.39 -7.39
C VAL A 16 7.53 -4.08 -7.82
N CYS A 17 6.60 -4.26 -6.89
CA CYS A 17 5.25 -4.73 -7.22
C CYS A 17 4.28 -3.55 -7.26
N GLU A 18 3.49 -3.45 -8.33
CA GLU A 18 2.35 -2.54 -8.41
C GLU A 18 1.05 -3.32 -8.28
N ILE A 19 0.24 -2.95 -7.29
CA ILE A 19 -1.07 -3.54 -7.02
C ILE A 19 -2.15 -2.69 -7.70
N GLY A 20 -3.05 -3.34 -8.46
CA GLY A 20 -4.14 -2.65 -9.16
C GLY A 20 -3.64 -1.81 -10.34
N SER A 21 -2.78 -2.37 -11.18
CA SER A 21 -1.99 -1.59 -12.16
C SER A 21 -2.78 -1.13 -13.39
N HIS A 22 -3.92 -1.67 -13.70
CA HIS A 22 -4.75 -1.37 -14.89
C HIS A 22 -3.94 -1.10 -16.19
N GLY A 23 -2.80 -1.80 -16.37
CA GLY A 23 -1.99 -1.71 -17.59
C GLY A 23 -1.27 -0.38 -17.83
N GLY A 24 -1.09 0.47 -16.82
CA GLY A 24 -0.44 1.78 -16.96
C GLY A 24 1.06 1.70 -17.26
N ALA A 25 1.56 2.58 -18.12
CA ALA A 25 3.00 2.78 -18.30
C ALA A 25 3.55 3.78 -17.28
N PHE A 26 4.64 3.42 -16.60
CA PHE A 26 5.26 4.24 -15.56
C PHE A 26 6.73 4.52 -15.90
N PRO A 27 7.02 5.59 -16.65
CA PRO A 27 8.39 5.94 -17.07
C PRO A 27 9.37 6.07 -15.90
N GLU A 28 8.91 6.49 -14.72
CA GLU A 28 9.69 6.59 -13.50
C GLU A 28 10.24 5.25 -12.99
N LEU A 29 9.69 4.14 -13.47
CA LEU A 29 10.08 2.79 -13.10
C LEU A 29 11.12 2.16 -14.04
N ALA A 30 11.64 2.90 -15.02
CA ALA A 30 12.56 2.35 -16.02
C ALA A 30 13.88 1.76 -15.45
N HIS A 31 14.23 2.10 -14.20
CA HIS A 31 15.44 1.61 -13.52
C HIS A 31 15.19 0.50 -12.48
N VAL A 32 13.96 -0.05 -12.43
CA VAL A 32 13.57 -1.13 -11.55
C VAL A 32 12.93 -2.27 -12.35
N THR A 33 12.86 -3.45 -11.77
CA THR A 33 12.06 -4.56 -12.31
C THR A 33 10.64 -4.41 -11.81
N LEU A 34 9.71 -4.03 -12.68
CA LEU A 34 8.29 -3.93 -12.34
C LEU A 34 7.61 -5.29 -12.46
N VAL A 35 6.82 -5.63 -11.46
CA VAL A 35 5.88 -6.78 -11.45
C VAL A 35 4.49 -6.24 -11.14
N THR A 36 3.54 -6.49 -12.02
CA THR A 36 2.16 -6.06 -11.83
C THR A 36 1.33 -7.16 -11.16
N LEU A 37 0.46 -6.78 -10.24
CA LEU A 37 -0.45 -7.69 -9.55
C LEU A 37 -1.86 -7.10 -9.56
N ASP A 38 -2.83 -7.89 -9.97
CA ASP A 38 -4.24 -7.50 -9.93
C ASP A 38 -5.12 -8.69 -9.50
N LEU A 39 -6.33 -8.39 -9.01
CA LEU A 39 -7.36 -9.37 -8.73
C LEU A 39 -7.94 -9.95 -10.02
N CYS A 40 -8.03 -9.13 -11.08
CA CYS A 40 -8.58 -9.46 -12.38
C CYS A 40 -7.49 -9.79 -13.39
N ALA A 41 -7.73 -10.76 -14.25
CA ALA A 41 -6.82 -11.14 -15.32
C ALA A 41 -6.98 -10.28 -16.59
N ASP A 42 -7.98 -9.40 -16.66
CA ASP A 42 -8.38 -8.70 -17.90
C ASP A 42 -7.27 -7.78 -18.45
N ASP A 43 -6.51 -7.14 -17.57
CA ASP A 43 -5.38 -6.28 -17.93
C ASP A 43 -4.04 -7.05 -18.06
N ALA A 44 -4.11 -8.40 -18.10
CA ALA A 44 -2.97 -9.29 -18.20
C ALA A 44 -1.82 -8.95 -17.24
N PRO A 45 -2.06 -8.85 -15.93
CA PRO A 45 -1.00 -8.59 -14.95
C PRO A 45 -0.03 -9.79 -14.89
N ASP A 46 1.21 -9.55 -14.44
CA ASP A 46 2.18 -10.61 -14.22
C ASP A 46 1.71 -11.63 -13.16
N LEU A 47 0.93 -11.18 -12.19
CA LEU A 47 0.37 -11.98 -11.12
C LEU A 47 -1.13 -11.69 -10.95
N VAL A 48 -1.95 -12.73 -10.96
CA VAL A 48 -3.36 -12.64 -10.59
C VAL A 48 -3.51 -13.15 -9.16
N ALA A 49 -3.89 -12.27 -8.23
CA ALA A 49 -4.00 -12.63 -6.82
C ALA A 49 -4.93 -11.68 -6.05
N ASP A 50 -5.61 -12.23 -5.04
CA ASP A 50 -6.39 -11.48 -4.04
C ASP A 50 -5.48 -11.16 -2.84
N ILE A 51 -5.12 -9.89 -2.65
CA ILE A 51 -4.27 -9.47 -1.53
C ILE A 51 -4.93 -9.61 -0.15
N THR A 52 -6.22 -9.90 -0.08
CA THR A 52 -6.90 -10.22 1.21
C THR A 52 -6.68 -11.68 1.62
N ARG A 53 -6.02 -12.49 0.80
CA ARG A 53 -5.75 -13.90 1.03
C ARG A 53 -4.26 -14.18 1.16
N ASN A 54 -3.93 -15.32 1.74
CA ASN A 54 -2.55 -15.81 1.79
C ASN A 54 -2.17 -16.38 0.41
N ASN A 55 -1.23 -15.72 -0.29
CA ASN A 55 -0.74 -16.12 -1.60
C ASN A 55 0.63 -16.81 -1.53
N ALA A 56 1.03 -17.38 -0.40
CA ALA A 56 2.36 -17.97 -0.20
C ALA A 56 2.71 -19.08 -1.19
N ALA A 57 1.70 -19.77 -1.76
CA ALA A 57 1.91 -20.81 -2.77
C ALA A 57 2.43 -20.26 -4.11
N THR A 58 2.13 -19.02 -4.45
CA THR A 58 2.47 -18.37 -5.73
C THR A 58 3.41 -17.19 -5.59
N ILE A 59 3.36 -16.51 -4.46
CA ILE A 59 4.17 -15.31 -4.15
C ILE A 59 4.95 -15.59 -2.86
N PRO A 60 6.25 -15.93 -2.96
CA PRO A 60 7.08 -16.14 -1.78
C PRO A 60 7.12 -14.91 -0.85
N ALA A 61 7.29 -15.15 0.46
CA ALA A 61 7.56 -14.07 1.41
C ALA A 61 8.88 -13.37 1.05
N GLY A 62 8.92 -12.03 1.24
CA GLY A 62 10.12 -11.25 0.98
C GLY A 62 10.51 -11.18 -0.51
N ARG A 63 9.56 -11.28 -1.42
CA ARG A 63 9.82 -11.23 -2.87
C ARG A 63 10.21 -9.82 -3.36
N PHE A 64 9.59 -8.79 -2.81
CA PHE A 64 9.67 -7.43 -3.35
C PHE A 64 10.48 -6.49 -2.47
N ASP A 65 11.31 -5.65 -3.10
CA ASP A 65 12.03 -4.55 -2.44
C ASP A 65 11.08 -3.41 -2.11
N ALA A 66 10.09 -3.18 -2.97
CA ALA A 66 9.05 -2.19 -2.75
C ALA A 66 7.71 -2.64 -3.33
N ILE A 67 6.63 -2.12 -2.75
CA ILE A 67 5.25 -2.29 -3.24
C ILE A 67 4.60 -0.92 -3.37
N MET A 68 3.85 -0.72 -4.46
CA MET A 68 2.93 0.41 -4.64
C MET A 68 1.49 -0.12 -4.61
N CYS A 69 0.69 0.38 -3.67
CA CYS A 69 -0.70 0.05 -3.46
C CYS A 69 -1.49 1.36 -3.43
N THR A 70 -1.83 1.86 -4.62
CA THR A 70 -2.42 3.20 -4.78
C THR A 70 -3.86 3.10 -5.22
N GLU A 71 -4.77 3.68 -4.43
CA GLU A 71 -6.23 3.66 -4.66
C GLU A 71 -6.76 2.20 -4.79
N VAL A 72 -6.37 1.34 -3.84
CA VAL A 72 -6.76 -0.08 -3.81
C VAL A 72 -7.42 -0.46 -2.48
N LEU A 73 -6.88 0.02 -1.35
CA LEU A 73 -7.33 -0.44 -0.04
C LEU A 73 -8.76 -0.05 0.32
N GLU A 74 -9.30 0.99 -0.31
CA GLU A 74 -10.72 1.35 -0.19
C GLU A 74 -11.64 0.30 -0.80
N HIS A 75 -11.15 -0.49 -1.76
CA HIS A 75 -11.93 -1.49 -2.51
C HIS A 75 -11.83 -2.90 -1.92
N VAL A 76 -10.91 -3.16 -0.98
CA VAL A 76 -10.78 -4.49 -0.38
C VAL A 76 -11.78 -4.69 0.76
N VAL A 77 -12.27 -5.92 0.91
CA VAL A 77 -13.25 -6.25 1.97
C VAL A 77 -12.57 -6.29 3.35
N ASP A 78 -11.34 -6.82 3.43
CA ASP A 78 -10.52 -6.89 4.66
C ASP A 78 -9.17 -6.19 4.47
N PRO A 79 -9.07 -4.90 4.81
CA PRO A 79 -7.84 -4.14 4.66
C PRO A 79 -6.73 -4.61 5.61
N PHE A 80 -7.07 -5.20 6.76
CA PHE A 80 -6.08 -5.75 7.69
C PHE A 80 -5.41 -7.01 7.11
N ALA A 81 -6.20 -7.89 6.47
CA ALA A 81 -5.64 -9.03 5.75
C ALA A 81 -4.76 -8.57 4.59
N ALA A 82 -5.22 -7.59 3.82
CA ALA A 82 -4.45 -7.02 2.71
C ALA A 82 -3.09 -6.47 3.19
N VAL A 83 -3.07 -5.66 4.25
CA VAL A 83 -1.82 -5.09 4.78
C VAL A 83 -0.88 -6.16 5.34
N ARG A 84 -1.40 -7.21 5.99
CA ARG A 84 -0.58 -8.36 6.40
C ARG A 84 0.08 -9.05 5.20
N GLU A 85 -0.67 -9.24 4.10
CA GLU A 85 -0.15 -9.87 2.90
C GLU A 85 0.88 -8.98 2.20
N LEU A 86 0.64 -7.67 2.07
CA LEU A 86 1.62 -6.71 1.56
C LEU A 86 2.92 -6.77 2.37
N ARG A 87 2.81 -6.81 3.72
CA ARG A 87 3.98 -6.93 4.59
C ARG A 87 4.72 -8.25 4.39
N ARG A 88 4.01 -9.36 4.23
CA ARG A 88 4.61 -10.68 3.96
C ARG A 88 5.38 -10.71 2.64
N MET A 89 4.83 -10.08 1.60
CA MET A 89 5.44 -10.03 0.27
C MET A 89 6.68 -9.13 0.21
N LEU A 90 6.79 -8.13 1.11
CA LEU A 90 7.95 -7.24 1.19
C LEU A 90 9.16 -7.92 1.85
N LYS A 91 10.34 -7.63 1.34
CA LYS A 91 11.61 -7.95 2.02
C LYS A 91 11.69 -7.25 3.39
N PRO A 92 12.47 -7.78 4.35
CA PRO A 92 12.82 -7.02 5.55
C PRO A 92 13.40 -5.65 5.19
N GLY A 93 12.86 -4.57 5.75
CA GLY A 93 13.25 -3.20 5.40
C GLY A 93 12.72 -2.71 4.05
N GLY A 94 11.88 -3.49 3.38
CA GLY A 94 11.24 -3.11 2.13
C GLY A 94 10.24 -1.95 2.29
N SER A 95 10.04 -1.19 1.24
CA SER A 95 9.25 0.04 1.25
C SER A 95 7.86 -0.16 0.65
N LEU A 96 6.87 0.56 1.19
CA LEU A 96 5.48 0.52 0.74
C LEU A 96 4.97 1.94 0.49
N LEU A 97 4.42 2.19 -0.70
CA LEU A 97 3.60 3.37 -0.98
C LEU A 97 2.13 2.97 -0.92
N VAL A 98 1.35 3.71 -0.14
CA VAL A 98 -0.11 3.58 -0.12
C VAL A 98 -0.75 4.94 -0.36
N THR A 99 -1.79 4.98 -1.19
CA THR A 99 -2.69 6.13 -1.27
C THR A 99 -4.13 5.67 -1.15
N THR A 100 -4.97 6.47 -0.49
CA THR A 100 -6.40 6.23 -0.40
C THR A 100 -7.17 7.56 -0.38
N PRO A 101 -8.40 7.57 -0.91
CA PRO A 101 -9.28 8.73 -0.79
C PRO A 101 -9.86 8.83 0.62
N LEU A 102 -10.14 10.07 1.09
CA LEU A 102 -10.97 10.30 2.28
C LEU A 102 -12.28 10.99 1.90
N ASN A 103 -12.23 12.20 1.37
CA ASN A 103 -13.41 12.94 0.98
C ASN A 103 -13.66 12.80 -0.52
N ALA A 104 -14.09 11.61 -0.93
CA ALA A 104 -14.43 11.28 -2.29
C ALA A 104 -15.82 10.62 -2.34
N ARG A 105 -16.50 10.80 -3.48
CA ARG A 105 -17.72 10.06 -3.76
C ARG A 105 -17.46 8.56 -3.83
N ILE A 106 -18.50 7.74 -3.65
CA ILE A 106 -18.43 6.31 -3.96
C ILE A 106 -18.10 6.16 -5.45
N HIS A 107 -17.14 5.28 -5.76
CA HIS A 107 -16.64 5.08 -7.13
C HIS A 107 -16.29 3.59 -7.37
N GLY A 108 -16.04 3.22 -8.62
CA GLY A 108 -15.59 1.89 -8.98
C GLY A 108 -14.07 1.76 -9.04
N PRO A 109 -13.57 0.50 -9.05
CA PRO A 109 -14.36 -0.72 -9.05
C PRO A 109 -15.09 -0.98 -7.73
N VAL A 110 -16.24 -1.62 -7.79
CA VAL A 110 -17.00 -2.01 -6.59
C VAL A 110 -16.50 -3.37 -6.07
N PRO A 111 -16.46 -3.59 -4.72
CA PRO A 111 -16.98 -2.70 -3.66
C PRO A 111 -16.06 -1.51 -3.38
N ASP A 112 -16.63 -0.40 -2.90
CA ASP A 112 -15.92 0.78 -2.37
C ASP A 112 -16.25 0.88 -0.88
N CYS A 113 -15.44 0.22 -0.05
CA CYS A 113 -15.76 -0.14 1.33
C CYS A 113 -15.29 0.89 2.35
N TRP A 114 -14.14 1.55 2.12
CA TRP A 114 -13.41 2.21 3.18
C TRP A 114 -13.04 3.66 2.86
N ARG A 115 -13.02 4.47 3.94
CA ARG A 115 -12.40 5.79 3.97
C ARG A 115 -11.54 5.86 5.22
N PHE A 116 -10.21 5.90 5.04
CA PHE A 116 -9.27 5.87 6.16
C PHE A 116 -8.90 7.28 6.58
N THR A 117 -9.01 7.57 7.88
CA THR A 117 -8.43 8.76 8.47
C THR A 117 -6.94 8.55 8.74
N GLU A 118 -6.21 9.62 9.11
CA GLU A 118 -4.82 9.52 9.57
C GLU A 118 -4.66 8.56 10.78
N PHE A 119 -5.65 8.51 11.67
CA PHE A 119 -5.69 7.55 12.78
C PHE A 119 -5.93 6.12 12.29
N GLY A 120 -6.77 5.94 11.28
CA GLY A 120 -6.98 4.65 10.63
C GLY A 120 -5.69 4.11 10.00
N TYR A 121 -4.88 4.99 9.38
CA TYR A 121 -3.56 4.63 8.87
C TYR A 121 -2.62 4.14 9.99
N GLN A 122 -2.56 4.84 11.14
CA GLN A 122 -1.73 4.42 12.28
C GLN A 122 -2.11 3.01 12.78
N VAL A 123 -3.40 2.70 12.83
CA VAL A 123 -3.89 1.38 13.23
C VAL A 123 -3.54 0.32 12.19
N LEU A 124 -3.81 0.61 10.92
CA LEU A 124 -3.67 -0.33 9.81
C LEU A 124 -2.20 -0.69 9.54
N PHE A 125 -1.31 0.31 9.60
CA PHE A 125 0.12 0.18 9.30
C PHE A 125 1.02 0.17 10.54
N ARG A 126 0.51 -0.22 11.70
CA ARG A 126 1.24 -0.26 12.98
C ARG A 126 2.56 -1.05 12.94
N ASP A 127 2.68 -2.02 12.03
CA ASP A 127 3.87 -2.87 11.85
C ASP A 127 4.89 -2.28 10.87
N PHE A 128 4.69 -1.02 10.48
CA PHE A 128 5.59 -0.28 9.61
C PHE A 128 6.12 0.97 10.32
N ASP A 129 7.30 1.42 9.88
CA ASP A 129 7.79 2.76 10.17
C ASP A 129 7.28 3.72 9.11
N THR A 130 6.72 4.85 9.53
CA THR A 130 6.30 5.92 8.61
C THR A 130 7.52 6.74 8.19
N LEU A 131 7.85 6.71 6.90
CA LEU A 131 8.92 7.52 6.31
C LEU A 131 8.41 8.91 5.94
N GLU A 132 7.26 8.96 5.27
CA GLU A 132 6.57 10.19 4.89
C GLU A 132 5.06 9.97 4.98
N PHE A 133 4.35 11.02 5.40
CA PHE A 133 2.89 11.04 5.38
C PHE A 133 2.41 12.36 4.76
N HIS A 134 1.64 12.26 3.70
CA HIS A 134 1.14 13.41 2.95
C HIS A 134 -0.37 13.46 2.99
N LYS A 135 -0.86 14.67 3.17
CA LYS A 135 -2.28 15.00 3.17
C LYS A 135 -2.54 15.99 2.04
N GLN A 136 -3.47 15.65 1.17
CA GLN A 136 -3.99 16.58 0.18
C GLN A 136 -5.22 17.27 0.77
N ASP A 137 -5.06 18.50 1.22
CA ASP A 137 -6.19 19.28 1.76
C ASP A 137 -7.12 19.78 0.65
N SER A 138 -8.40 19.92 0.99
CA SER A 138 -9.37 20.62 0.16
C SER A 138 -9.08 22.12 0.21
N PRO A 139 -9.06 22.81 -0.94
CA PRO A 139 -9.04 24.26 -0.94
C PRO A 139 -10.21 24.82 -0.09
N ASP A 140 -9.93 25.85 0.70
CA ASP A 140 -10.93 26.59 1.50
C ASP A 140 -11.69 25.79 2.58
N ARG A 141 -11.25 24.54 2.90
CA ARG A 141 -11.88 23.70 3.92
C ARG A 141 -10.83 23.12 4.86
N THR A 142 -10.69 23.70 6.02
CA THR A 142 -9.81 23.18 7.08
C THR A 142 -10.31 21.83 7.61
N LEU A 143 -9.40 20.92 7.91
CA LEU A 143 -9.70 19.56 8.41
C LEU A 143 -10.60 18.74 7.46
N PHE A 144 -10.49 19.00 6.16
CA PHE A 144 -11.24 18.26 5.13
C PHE A 144 -10.30 17.73 4.05
N PRO A 145 -9.38 16.83 4.37
CA PRO A 145 -8.44 16.29 3.39
C PRO A 145 -9.17 15.43 2.35
N LEU A 146 -8.72 15.53 1.11
CA LEU A 146 -9.27 14.75 -0.02
C LEU A 146 -8.66 13.36 -0.07
N HIS A 147 -7.32 13.28 0.05
CA HIS A 147 -6.54 12.05 -0.05
C HIS A 147 -5.43 12.02 0.98
N TYR A 148 -5.02 10.81 1.33
CA TYR A 148 -3.80 10.55 2.06
C TYR A 148 -2.83 9.73 1.21
N ALA A 149 -1.52 9.94 1.44
CA ALA A 149 -0.45 9.10 0.91
C ALA A 149 0.58 8.83 2.01
N ALA A 150 0.90 7.57 2.22
CA ALA A 150 1.92 7.13 3.17
C ALA A 150 3.06 6.43 2.44
N MET A 151 4.30 6.79 2.77
CA MET A 151 5.50 6.06 2.43
C MET A 151 6.01 5.38 3.69
N LEU A 152 6.11 4.07 3.65
CA LEU A 152 6.26 3.21 4.81
C LEU A 152 7.43 2.25 4.61
N ARG A 153 7.98 1.72 5.71
CA ARG A 153 9.03 0.69 5.69
C ARG A 153 8.70 -0.42 6.67
N THR A 154 8.88 -1.68 6.26
CA THR A 154 8.64 -2.82 7.14
C THR A 154 9.59 -2.82 8.33
N ARG A 155 9.07 -3.09 9.53
CA ARG A 155 9.87 -3.34 10.74
C ARG A 155 10.29 -4.81 10.79
N GLY A 156 11.59 -5.06 10.79
CA GLY A 156 12.14 -6.41 10.96
C GLY A 156 11.67 -7.44 9.93
N THR A 157 11.89 -8.72 10.24
CA THR A 157 11.37 -9.86 9.49
C THR A 157 9.89 -10.08 9.80
N TRP A 158 9.12 -10.50 8.80
CA TRP A 158 7.73 -10.90 9.01
C TRP A 158 7.68 -12.16 9.89
N THR A 159 6.82 -12.14 10.92
CA THR A 159 6.48 -13.30 11.73
C THR A 159 4.97 -13.39 11.89
N GLU A 160 4.42 -14.60 11.93
CA GLU A 160 2.96 -14.82 12.09
C GLU A 160 2.42 -14.31 13.45
N GLU A 161 3.29 -14.06 14.42
CA GLU A 161 2.94 -13.77 15.82
C GLU A 161 2.80 -12.28 16.17
N SER A 162 2.74 -11.35 15.23
CA SER A 162 2.52 -9.93 15.57
C SER A 162 1.12 -9.75 16.16
N ASP A 163 1.04 -9.62 17.50
CA ASP A 163 -0.19 -9.49 18.29
C ASP A 163 -1.00 -8.24 17.83
N PRO A 164 -2.23 -8.43 17.32
CA PRO A 164 -3.08 -7.33 16.90
C PRO A 164 -3.56 -6.42 18.05
N ARG A 165 -3.35 -6.80 19.32
CA ARG A 165 -3.91 -6.11 20.49
C ARG A 165 -3.01 -5.04 21.11
N ALA A 166 -1.76 -4.89 20.66
CA ALA A 166 -0.82 -3.89 21.18
C ALA A 166 -0.96 -2.51 20.50
N LEU A 167 -2.19 -1.99 20.40
CA LEU A 167 -2.42 -0.64 19.87
C LEU A 167 -1.99 0.41 20.92
N ARG A 168 -0.91 1.13 20.66
CA ARG A 168 -0.59 2.36 21.38
C ARG A 168 -1.00 3.55 20.51
N PHE A 169 -2.06 4.24 20.92
CA PHE A 169 -2.40 5.52 20.32
C PHE A 169 -1.37 6.56 20.74
N VAL A 170 -0.64 7.10 19.78
CA VAL A 170 0.16 8.30 20.01
C VAL A 170 -0.80 9.48 19.91
N ARG A 171 -0.98 10.23 21.02
CA ARG A 171 -1.66 11.53 20.96
C ARG A 171 -0.84 12.43 20.03
N VAL A 172 -1.49 12.95 19.02
CA VAL A 172 -0.99 14.09 18.24
C VAL A 172 -1.56 15.31 18.93
N ASP A 173 -0.68 16.08 19.59
CA ASP A 173 -1.01 17.40 20.17
C ASP A 173 -1.13 18.44 19.04
#